data_8f81c9e3f01acfd7b5e482f55197145d
#
_entry.id   8f81c9e3f01acfd7b5e482f55197145d
#
_cell.length_a   1.000
_cell.length_b   1.000
_cell.length_c   1.000
_cell.angle_alpha   90.00
_cell.angle_beta   90.00
_cell.angle_gamma   90.00
#
_symmetry.space_group_name_H-M   'P 1'
#
loop_
_entity.id
_entity.type
_entity.pdbx_description
1 polymer ?
#
loop_
_entity_poly.entity_id
_entity_poly.type
_entity_poly.pdbx_seq_one_letter_code
_entity_poly.pdbx_strand_id
1 'polypeptide(L)'
;MNTKQLNELFYAKRELVGTVDHCLCEDCIFYAEQIMKNNTLVEFLHTKGLDPRKANEVWCYMEKDGYKHYTIDFFEVYADKEETHTFGNAKITFFVNIYAEKEQLPYVCTIDAVFKM
;
A
#
# COMPACT_ATOMS: atom_id res chain seq x y z
N MET A 1 13.80 -10.28 14.98
CA MET A 1 12.47 -9.76 14.60
C MET A 1 11.97 -10.51 13.37
N ASN A 2 10.66 -10.76 13.30
CA ASN A 2 10.05 -11.30 12.10
C ASN A 2 9.78 -10.19 11.07
N THR A 3 9.34 -10.56 9.87
CA THR A 3 9.08 -9.58 8.80
C THR A 3 8.00 -8.57 9.18
N LYS A 4 6.97 -9.00 9.90
CA LYS A 4 5.90 -8.11 10.38
C LYS A 4 6.47 -6.99 11.27
N GLN A 5 7.27 -7.37 12.27
CA GLN A 5 7.87 -6.42 13.22
C GLN A 5 8.84 -5.46 12.51
N LEU A 6 9.60 -5.94 11.54
CA LEU A 6 10.51 -5.12 10.75
C LEU A 6 9.74 -4.08 9.93
N ASN A 7 8.63 -4.46 9.31
CA ASN A 7 7.78 -3.53 8.58
C ASN A 7 7.14 -2.50 9.51
N GLU A 8 6.60 -2.93 10.65
CA GLU A 8 6.02 -2.01 11.63
C GLU A 8 7.04 -0.96 12.08
N LEU A 9 8.26 -1.38 12.37
CA LEU A 9 9.33 -0.49 12.79
C LEU A 9 9.76 0.46 11.66
N PHE A 10 9.92 -0.05 10.44
CA PHE A 10 10.35 0.72 9.28
C PHE A 10 9.35 1.83 8.93
N TYR A 11 8.05 1.55 9.03
CA TYR A 11 6.98 2.49 8.67
C TYR A 11 6.40 3.25 9.87
N ALA A 12 6.91 3.04 11.08
CA ALA A 12 6.33 3.60 12.31
C ALA A 12 6.17 5.12 12.29
N LYS A 13 7.15 5.84 11.74
CA LYS A 13 7.17 7.32 11.69
C LYS A 13 6.67 7.89 10.36
N ARG A 14 6.17 7.06 9.48
CA ARG A 14 5.65 7.50 8.19
C ARG A 14 4.35 8.28 8.39
N GLU A 15 4.19 9.40 7.68
CA GLU A 15 2.97 10.20 7.71
C GLU A 15 1.81 9.45 7.06
N LEU A 16 0.61 9.71 7.55
CA LEU A 16 -0.61 9.12 6.98
C LEU A 16 -0.99 9.82 5.69
N VAL A 17 -1.29 9.05 4.66
CA VAL A 17 -1.83 9.54 3.39
C VAL A 17 -3.13 10.32 3.65
N GLY A 18 -3.30 11.44 2.97
CA GLY A 18 -4.48 12.29 3.14
C GLY A 18 -4.38 13.25 4.32
N THR A 19 -3.18 13.43 4.90
CA THR A 19 -2.91 14.39 5.96
C THR A 19 -1.94 15.46 5.47
N VAL A 20 -1.86 16.58 6.22
CA VAL A 20 -1.02 17.72 5.88
C VAL A 20 0.46 17.35 5.74
N ASP A 21 0.93 16.36 6.49
CA ASP A 21 2.33 15.93 6.49
C ASP A 21 2.70 15.03 5.31
N HIS A 22 1.72 14.51 4.58
CA HIS A 22 1.92 13.69 3.40
C HIS A 22 1.42 14.39 2.14
N CYS A 23 0.11 14.46 1.98
CA CYS A 23 -0.54 15.09 0.83
C CYS A 23 -2.02 15.31 1.12
N LEU A 24 -2.49 16.56 0.93
CA LEU A 24 -3.91 16.91 1.09
C LEU A 24 -4.64 17.00 -0.24
N CYS A 25 -4.12 16.45 -1.32
CA CYS A 25 -4.83 16.46 -2.60
C CYS A 25 -6.11 15.60 -2.49
N GLU A 26 -7.08 15.92 -3.35
CA GLU A 26 -8.38 15.24 -3.38
C GLU A 26 -8.23 13.72 -3.52
N ASP A 27 -7.33 13.27 -4.37
CA ASP A 27 -7.10 11.84 -4.60
C ASP A 27 -6.54 11.11 -3.39
N CYS A 28 -5.62 11.73 -2.64
CA CYS A 28 -5.07 11.15 -1.42
C CYS A 28 -6.11 11.07 -0.31
N ILE A 29 -6.91 12.12 -0.13
CA ILE A 29 -7.98 12.15 0.87
C ILE A 29 -9.02 11.07 0.56
N PHE A 30 -9.44 10.98 -0.70
CA PHE A 30 -10.40 9.97 -1.14
C PHE A 30 -9.87 8.54 -0.92
N TYR A 31 -8.63 8.28 -1.28
CA TYR A 31 -7.98 6.98 -1.04
C TYR A 31 -8.00 6.63 0.45
N ALA A 32 -7.53 7.54 1.30
CA ALA A 32 -7.43 7.30 2.74
C ALA A 32 -8.78 6.90 3.37
N GLU A 33 -9.88 7.50 2.90
CA GLU A 33 -11.22 7.17 3.36
C GLU A 33 -11.68 5.81 2.83
N GLN A 34 -11.48 5.55 1.53
CA GLN A 34 -12.03 4.38 0.88
C GLN A 34 -11.27 3.09 1.21
N ILE A 35 -9.94 3.13 1.30
CA ILE A 35 -9.14 1.93 1.54
C ILE A 35 -9.47 1.28 2.88
N MET A 36 -9.76 2.06 3.90
CA MET A 36 -10.06 1.57 5.24
C MET A 36 -11.41 0.83 5.33
N LYS A 37 -12.26 0.97 4.34
CA LYS A 37 -13.53 0.24 4.25
C LYS A 37 -13.35 -1.20 3.78
N ASN A 38 -12.21 -1.52 3.21
CA ASN A 38 -11.87 -2.89 2.80
C ASN A 38 -11.21 -3.63 3.97
N ASN A 39 -12.04 -4.12 4.89
CA ASN A 39 -11.57 -4.73 6.13
C ASN A 39 -10.64 -5.92 5.93
N THR A 40 -10.91 -6.77 4.93
CA THR A 40 -10.09 -7.95 4.66
C THR A 40 -8.69 -7.57 4.17
N LEU A 41 -8.60 -6.55 3.32
CA LEU A 41 -7.31 -6.00 2.88
C LEU A 41 -6.54 -5.40 4.06
N VAL A 42 -7.20 -4.58 4.88
CA VAL A 42 -6.59 -3.94 6.05
C VAL A 42 -6.04 -4.99 7.01
N GLU A 43 -6.83 -6.01 7.32
CA GLU A 43 -6.40 -7.12 8.20
C GLU A 43 -5.20 -7.86 7.61
N PHE A 44 -5.24 -8.17 6.31
CA PHE A 44 -4.12 -8.84 5.64
C PHE A 44 -2.83 -8.00 5.73
N LEU A 45 -2.91 -6.70 5.44
CA LEU A 45 -1.75 -5.80 5.53
C LEU A 45 -1.23 -5.72 6.98
N HIS A 46 -2.11 -5.70 7.98
CA HIS A 46 -1.69 -5.73 9.38
C HIS A 46 -0.91 -6.99 9.72
N THR A 47 -1.26 -8.15 9.14
CA THR A 47 -0.47 -9.38 9.33
C THR A 47 0.95 -9.26 8.76
N LYS A 48 1.14 -8.37 7.80
CA LYS A 48 2.44 -8.06 7.19
C LYS A 48 3.15 -6.88 7.86
N GLY A 49 2.53 -6.27 8.87
CA GLY A 49 3.09 -5.10 9.57
C GLY A 49 2.93 -3.80 8.79
N LEU A 50 1.96 -3.71 7.90
CA LEU A 50 1.74 -2.55 7.04
C LEU A 50 0.37 -1.90 7.31
N ASP A 51 0.34 -0.58 7.24
CA ASP A 51 -0.89 0.22 7.29
C ASP A 51 -1.11 0.82 5.89
N PRO A 52 -2.24 0.57 5.25
CA PRO A 52 -2.49 1.10 3.89
C PRO A 52 -2.42 2.62 3.80
N ARG A 53 -2.58 3.33 4.93
CA ARG A 53 -2.48 4.79 4.99
C ARG A 53 -1.03 5.30 5.08
N LYS A 54 -0.06 4.40 5.21
CA LYS A 54 1.38 4.75 5.33
C LYS A 54 2.18 4.40 4.07
N ALA A 55 1.51 4.26 2.93
CA ALA A 55 2.16 4.00 1.66
C ALA A 55 3.12 5.13 1.25
N ASN A 56 4.16 4.78 0.51
CA ASN A 56 5.11 5.75 -0.01
C ASN A 56 4.49 6.63 -1.09
N GLU A 57 3.70 6.02 -1.97
CA GLU A 57 3.08 6.70 -3.10
C GLU A 57 1.65 6.21 -3.31
N VAL A 58 0.76 7.15 -3.57
CA VAL A 58 -0.64 6.90 -3.94
C VAL A 58 -0.90 7.66 -5.22
N TRP A 59 -1.32 6.95 -6.26
CA TRP A 59 -1.57 7.54 -7.55
C TRP A 59 -2.92 7.10 -8.11
N CYS A 60 -3.79 8.08 -8.36
CA CYS A 60 -5.01 7.88 -9.14
C CYS A 60 -4.66 8.11 -10.60
N TYR A 61 -4.57 7.04 -11.39
CA TYR A 61 -4.12 7.15 -12.77
C TYR A 61 -5.28 7.22 -13.77
N MET A 62 -6.51 6.96 -13.33
CA MET A 62 -7.67 6.99 -14.21
C MET A 62 -8.97 7.19 -13.43
N GLU A 63 -9.83 8.04 -13.97
CA GLU A 63 -11.24 8.15 -13.57
C GLU A 63 -12.08 7.74 -14.77
N LYS A 64 -12.94 6.74 -14.60
CA LYS A 64 -13.77 6.24 -15.70
C LYS A 64 -15.04 5.60 -15.16
N ASP A 65 -16.15 5.94 -15.80
CA ASP A 65 -17.48 5.33 -15.52
C ASP A 65 -17.89 5.42 -14.05
N GLY A 66 -17.52 6.50 -13.37
CA GLY A 66 -17.85 6.71 -11.95
C GLY A 66 -16.92 6.02 -10.97
N TYR A 67 -15.75 5.57 -11.43
CA TYR A 67 -14.74 4.90 -10.60
C TYR A 67 -13.39 5.59 -10.69
N LYS A 68 -12.67 5.61 -9.58
CA LYS A 68 -11.25 6.01 -9.51
C LYS A 68 -10.37 4.77 -9.43
N HIS A 69 -9.38 4.70 -10.30
CA HIS A 69 -8.41 3.61 -10.38
C HIS A 69 -7.07 4.06 -9.80
N TYR A 70 -6.59 3.34 -8.80
CA TYR A 70 -5.37 3.68 -8.06
C TYR A 70 -4.30 2.62 -8.18
N THR A 71 -3.04 3.06 -8.14
CA THR A 71 -1.91 2.22 -7.78
C THR A 71 -1.24 2.82 -6.55
N ILE A 72 -0.95 1.97 -5.57
CA ILE A 72 -0.40 2.36 -4.28
C ILE A 72 0.85 1.53 -4.03
N ASP A 73 1.97 2.19 -3.70
CA ASP A 73 3.25 1.52 -3.54
C ASP A 73 3.86 1.72 -2.15
N PHE A 74 4.35 0.59 -1.60
CA PHE A 74 5.33 0.55 -0.53
C PHE A 74 6.65 0.11 -1.16
N PHE A 75 7.62 1.01 -1.27
CA PHE A 75 8.84 0.78 -2.05
C PHE A 75 9.81 -0.20 -1.43
N GLU A 76 9.83 -0.31 -0.10
CA GLU A 76 10.68 -1.27 0.60
C GLU A 76 9.88 -1.96 1.69
N VAL A 77 9.70 -3.27 1.55
CA VAL A 77 9.04 -4.09 2.57
C VAL A 77 9.86 -5.33 2.86
N TYR A 78 9.72 -5.86 4.06
CA TYR A 78 10.28 -7.15 4.43
C TYR A 78 9.24 -8.23 4.16
N ALA A 79 9.61 -9.26 3.43
CA ALA A 79 8.72 -10.37 3.08
C ALA A 79 9.52 -11.66 2.93
N ASP A 80 8.86 -12.81 3.04
CA ASP A 80 9.50 -14.11 2.92
C ASP A 80 9.41 -14.67 1.50
N LYS A 81 8.44 -14.21 0.73
CA LYS A 81 8.17 -14.72 -0.63
C LYS A 81 7.35 -13.73 -1.44
N GLU A 82 7.35 -13.94 -2.75
CA GLU A 82 6.43 -13.24 -3.62
C GLU A 82 5.03 -13.85 -3.47
N GLU A 83 4.01 -13.00 -3.42
CA GLU A 83 2.62 -13.44 -3.32
C GLU A 83 1.68 -12.39 -3.89
N THR A 84 0.52 -12.84 -4.34
CA THR A 84 -0.55 -11.98 -4.88
C THR A 84 -1.87 -12.42 -4.29
N HIS A 85 -2.67 -11.46 -3.84
CA HIS A 85 -4.00 -11.69 -3.28
C HIS A 85 -4.99 -10.66 -3.79
N THR A 86 -6.26 -11.06 -3.92
CA THR A 86 -7.34 -10.15 -4.28
C THR A 86 -8.35 -10.10 -3.14
N PHE A 87 -8.68 -8.88 -2.70
CA PHE A 87 -9.64 -8.60 -1.64
C PHE A 87 -10.68 -7.61 -2.16
N GLY A 88 -11.80 -8.13 -2.68
CA GLY A 88 -12.85 -7.29 -3.22
C GLY A 88 -12.35 -6.40 -4.37
N ASN A 89 -12.33 -5.10 -4.13
CA ASN A 89 -11.94 -4.09 -5.12
C ASN A 89 -10.44 -3.82 -5.20
N ALA A 90 -9.62 -4.61 -4.52
CA ALA A 90 -8.18 -4.39 -4.45
C ALA A 90 -7.39 -5.67 -4.66
N LYS A 91 -6.29 -5.54 -5.40
CA LYS A 91 -5.30 -6.61 -5.61
C LYS A 91 -3.99 -6.16 -5.01
N ILE A 92 -3.39 -6.99 -4.17
CA ILE A 92 -2.11 -6.71 -3.53
C ILE A 92 -1.05 -7.69 -4.01
N THR A 93 0.13 -7.19 -4.35
CA THR A 93 1.25 -7.98 -4.85
C THR A 93 2.52 -7.63 -4.09
N PHE A 94 3.23 -8.66 -3.62
CA PHE A 94 4.58 -8.56 -3.08
C PHE A 94 5.54 -9.18 -4.09
N PHE A 95 6.55 -8.41 -4.52
CA PHE A 95 7.53 -8.89 -5.49
C PHE A 95 8.92 -8.37 -5.17
N VAL A 96 9.96 -9.14 -5.56
CA VAL A 96 11.35 -8.75 -5.34
C VAL A 96 11.72 -7.57 -6.21
N ASN A 97 12.34 -6.55 -5.61
CA ASN A 97 12.86 -5.43 -6.38
C ASN A 97 14.24 -5.78 -6.95
N ILE A 98 14.26 -6.29 -8.18
CA ILE A 98 15.49 -6.71 -8.87
C ILE A 98 16.44 -5.54 -9.22
N TYR A 99 15.97 -4.31 -9.10
CA TYR A 99 16.78 -3.11 -9.39
C TYR A 99 17.42 -2.52 -8.14
N ALA A 100 17.17 -3.11 -6.96
CA ALA A 100 17.78 -2.61 -5.72
C ALA A 100 19.26 -2.98 -5.66
N GLU A 101 20.10 -1.98 -5.32
CA GLU A 101 21.55 -2.16 -5.15
C GLU A 101 21.90 -2.57 -3.71
N LYS A 102 21.23 -3.61 -3.19
CA LYS A 102 21.47 -4.10 -1.83
C LYS A 102 21.79 -5.58 -1.87
N GLU A 103 22.63 -6.04 -0.95
CA GLU A 103 22.95 -7.47 -0.81
C GLU A 103 21.70 -8.30 -0.55
N GLN A 104 20.80 -7.78 0.29
CA GLN A 104 19.48 -8.37 0.53
C GLN A 104 18.45 -7.55 -0.27
N LEU A 105 17.90 -8.16 -1.31
CA LEU A 105 16.91 -7.51 -2.16
C LEU A 105 15.62 -7.25 -1.36
N PRO A 106 15.18 -5.99 -1.27
CA PRO A 106 13.90 -5.70 -0.67
C PRO A 106 12.76 -6.13 -1.59
N TYR A 107 11.61 -6.38 -0.97
CA TYR A 107 10.37 -6.55 -1.72
C TYR A 107 9.69 -5.20 -1.92
N VAL A 108 8.86 -5.13 -2.94
CA VAL A 108 7.93 -4.03 -3.18
C VAL A 108 6.52 -4.57 -2.94
N CYS A 109 5.68 -3.78 -2.30
CA CYS A 109 4.26 -4.08 -2.16
C CYS A 109 3.47 -3.07 -2.99
N THR A 110 2.72 -3.56 -3.98
CA THR A 110 1.85 -2.73 -4.81
C THR A 110 0.40 -3.14 -4.61
N ILE A 111 -0.47 -2.15 -4.42
CA ILE A 111 -1.92 -2.35 -4.34
C ILE A 111 -2.54 -1.68 -5.56
N ASP A 112 -3.31 -2.46 -6.33
CA ASP A 112 -4.17 -1.94 -7.40
C ASP A 112 -5.60 -1.93 -6.87
N ALA A 113 -6.22 -0.77 -6.80
CA ALA A 113 -7.54 -0.61 -6.21
C ALA A 113 -8.46 0.23 -7.08
N VAL A 114 -9.76 -0.09 -7.06
CA VAL A 114 -10.79 0.63 -7.79
C VAL A 114 -11.89 1.01 -6.81
N PHE A 115 -12.18 2.30 -6.72
CA PHE A 115 -13.20 2.82 -5.81
C PHE A 115 -14.31 3.53 -6.57
N LYS A 116 -15.55 3.27 -6.17
CA LYS A 116 -16.70 4.00 -6.69
C LYS A 116 -16.72 5.42 -6.12
N MET A 117 -16.88 6.39 -7.00
CA MET A 117 -17.05 7.78 -6.61
C MET A 117 -18.45 8.07 -6.06
#